data_58e9d26a12f429d0e0443c5741b102ce
#
_entry.id   58e9d26a12f429d0e0443c5741b102ce
#
_cell.length_a   1.000
_cell.length_b   1.000
_cell.length_c   1.000
_cell.angle_alpha   90.00
_cell.angle_beta   90.00
_cell.angle_gamma   90.00
#
_symmetry.space_group_name_H-M   'P 1'
#
loop_
_entity.id
_entity.type
_entity.pdbx_description
1 polymer ?
#
loop_
_entity_poly.entity_id
_entity_poly.type
_entity_poly.pdbx_seq_one_letter_code
_entity_poly.pdbx_strand_id
1 'polypeptide(L)'
;EQQGDRDGAGPYFSHCLELDSSYLPALARLADARQFEDETDPLIVRLKAQAAKSDDPDLHFALGRALEQCGKFGASLAHFDKANSTDRLNYRKYVPTAIEAEFDAIKKNFDDEWFKQNRLSDSASPVFICGMFRSGSTLVEQILAAHSAFTPAGEREFFSRLVETELPNYPR
;
A
#
# COMPACT_ATOMS: atom_id res chain seq x y z
N GLU A 1 8.68 3.54 -10.81
CA GLU A 1 7.97 2.44 -10.15
C GLU A 1 6.45 2.63 -10.25
N GLN A 2 5.88 3.74 -9.78
CA GLN A 2 4.43 4.01 -9.87
C GLN A 2 3.88 4.06 -11.31
N GLN A 3 4.72 4.33 -12.29
CA GLN A 3 4.40 4.31 -13.72
C GLN A 3 4.54 2.91 -14.36
N GLY A 4 4.87 1.88 -13.56
CA GLY A 4 5.08 0.52 -14.03
C GLY A 4 6.46 0.25 -14.64
N ASP A 5 7.29 1.28 -14.80
CA ASP A 5 8.67 1.16 -15.31
C ASP A 5 9.62 0.72 -14.19
N ARG A 6 9.78 -0.58 -14.02
CA ARG A 6 10.69 -1.17 -13.03
C ARG A 6 12.16 -1.02 -13.44
N ASP A 7 12.46 -1.19 -14.71
CA ASP A 7 13.84 -1.13 -15.21
C ASP A 7 14.38 0.29 -15.09
N GLY A 8 13.56 1.29 -15.42
CA GLY A 8 13.89 2.70 -15.24
C GLY A 8 14.03 3.13 -13.77
N ALA A 9 13.42 2.44 -12.82
CA ALA A 9 13.52 2.78 -11.40
C ALA A 9 14.85 2.34 -10.75
N GLY A 10 15.45 1.24 -11.22
CA GLY A 10 16.69 0.67 -10.67
C GLY A 10 17.84 1.67 -10.51
N PRO A 11 18.21 2.45 -11.55
CA PRO A 11 19.26 3.46 -11.47
C PRO A 11 19.06 4.52 -10.38
N TYR A 12 17.81 4.95 -10.13
CA TYR A 12 17.51 5.91 -9.07
C TYR A 12 17.74 5.34 -7.68
N PHE A 13 17.33 4.08 -7.44
CA PHE A 13 17.61 3.41 -6.17
C PHE A 13 19.11 3.18 -5.96
N SER A 14 19.84 2.83 -7.03
CA SER A 14 21.30 2.71 -6.98
C SER A 14 21.95 4.05 -6.60
N HIS A 15 21.51 5.15 -7.19
CA HIS A 15 22.01 6.48 -6.85
C HIS A 15 21.68 6.88 -5.39
N CYS A 16 20.49 6.54 -4.89
CA CYS A 16 20.17 6.73 -3.46
C CYS A 16 21.18 6.00 -2.56
N LEU A 17 21.57 4.77 -2.94
CA LEU A 17 22.52 3.96 -2.17
C LEU A 17 23.99 4.43 -2.31
N GLU A 18 24.32 5.19 -3.35
CA GLU A 18 25.61 5.90 -3.48
C GLU A 18 25.68 7.10 -2.52
N LEU A 19 24.56 7.81 -2.35
CA LEU A 19 24.46 8.95 -1.44
C LEU A 19 24.38 8.50 0.03
N ASP A 20 23.59 7.46 0.32
CA ASP A 20 23.50 6.84 1.63
C ASP A 20 23.44 5.32 1.49
N SER A 21 24.57 4.69 1.74
CA SER A 21 24.71 3.24 1.64
C SER A 21 23.89 2.47 2.71
N SER A 22 23.42 3.13 3.74
CA SER A 22 22.62 2.55 4.83
C SER A 22 21.10 2.70 4.63
N TYR A 23 20.66 3.37 3.56
CA TYR A 23 19.24 3.62 3.31
C TYR A 23 18.49 2.36 2.87
N LEU A 24 17.94 1.64 3.86
CA LEU A 24 17.28 0.34 3.68
C LEU A 24 16.12 0.34 2.68
N PRO A 25 15.24 1.38 2.62
CA PRO A 25 14.16 1.41 1.64
C PRO A 25 14.65 1.35 0.19
N ALA A 26 15.73 2.07 -0.16
CA ALA A 26 16.30 1.99 -1.49
C ALA A 26 16.93 0.63 -1.78
N LEU A 27 17.54 -0.02 -0.77
CA LEU A 27 18.11 -1.36 -0.90
C LEU A 27 17.04 -2.41 -1.20
N ALA A 28 15.92 -2.38 -0.48
CA ALA A 28 14.79 -3.27 -0.70
C ALA A 28 14.16 -3.06 -2.09
N ARG A 29 13.91 -1.80 -2.47
CA ARG A 29 13.33 -1.48 -3.79
C ARG A 29 14.25 -1.81 -4.96
N LEU A 30 15.56 -1.62 -4.81
CA LEU A 30 16.54 -2.03 -5.82
C LEU A 30 16.51 -3.55 -6.03
N ALA A 31 16.38 -4.32 -4.95
CA ALA A 31 16.25 -5.77 -5.05
C ALA A 31 14.96 -6.19 -5.73
N ASP A 32 13.83 -5.52 -5.43
CA ASP A 32 12.53 -5.80 -6.08
C ASP A 32 12.52 -5.47 -7.58
N ALA A 33 13.37 -4.55 -8.01
CA ALA A 33 13.51 -4.19 -9.43
C ALA A 33 14.41 -5.14 -10.23
N ARG A 34 15.11 -6.10 -9.57
CA ARG A 34 16.06 -7.01 -10.21
C ARG A 34 15.56 -8.45 -10.23
N GLN A 35 16.15 -9.23 -11.15
CA GLN A 35 16.03 -10.69 -11.20
C GLN A 35 17.32 -11.32 -10.68
N PHE A 36 17.19 -12.43 -9.97
CA PHE A 36 18.31 -13.16 -9.37
C PHE A 36 18.32 -14.62 -9.80
N GLU A 37 19.49 -15.12 -10.17
CA GLU A 37 19.69 -16.53 -10.53
C GLU A 37 20.46 -17.29 -9.43
N ASP A 38 21.29 -16.56 -8.67
CA ASP A 38 22.18 -17.15 -7.67
C ASP A 38 22.16 -16.31 -6.38
N GLU A 39 22.15 -17.01 -5.24
CA GLU A 39 22.19 -16.40 -3.90
C GLU A 39 23.53 -15.72 -3.56
N THR A 40 24.56 -15.91 -4.38
CA THR A 40 25.87 -15.26 -4.25
C THR A 40 25.91 -13.87 -4.89
N ASP A 41 24.83 -13.42 -5.55
CA ASP A 41 24.75 -12.06 -6.09
C ASP A 41 25.11 -11.03 -5.00
N PRO A 42 25.97 -10.05 -5.29
CA PRO A 42 26.43 -9.04 -4.32
C PRO A 42 25.28 -8.30 -3.62
N LEU A 43 24.15 -8.08 -4.32
CA LEU A 43 22.99 -7.42 -3.73
C LEU A 43 22.29 -8.32 -2.70
N ILE A 44 22.17 -9.63 -2.97
CA ILE A 44 21.64 -10.60 -1.99
C ILE A 44 22.56 -10.70 -0.78
N VAL A 45 23.88 -10.75 -0.98
CA VAL A 45 24.85 -10.76 0.12
C VAL A 45 24.68 -9.51 0.99
N ARG A 46 24.51 -8.34 0.36
CA ARG A 46 24.25 -7.08 1.07
C ARG A 46 22.92 -7.09 1.82
N LEU A 47 21.84 -7.60 1.20
CA LEU A 47 20.55 -7.78 1.86
C LEU A 47 20.65 -8.67 3.09
N LYS A 48 21.31 -9.83 2.98
CA LYS A 48 21.57 -10.75 4.10
C LYS A 48 22.31 -10.05 5.24
N ALA A 49 23.35 -9.29 4.92
CA ALA A 49 24.15 -8.56 5.90
C ALA A 49 23.35 -7.47 6.64
N GLN A 50 22.41 -6.80 5.96
CA GLN A 50 21.54 -5.81 6.58
C GLN A 50 20.39 -6.46 7.36
N ALA A 51 19.78 -7.52 6.83
CA ALA A 51 18.72 -8.27 7.50
C ALA A 51 19.20 -8.96 8.80
N ALA A 52 20.50 -9.23 8.93
CA ALA A 52 21.08 -9.69 10.19
C ALA A 52 21.15 -8.62 11.30
N LYS A 53 20.99 -7.34 10.94
CA LYS A 53 21.13 -6.19 11.84
C LYS A 53 19.84 -5.43 12.04
N SER A 54 18.83 -5.69 11.23
CA SER A 54 17.56 -4.95 11.21
C SER A 54 16.39 -5.91 11.03
N ASP A 55 15.33 -5.66 11.78
CA ASP A 55 14.04 -6.36 11.66
C ASP A 55 13.09 -5.62 10.70
N ASP A 56 13.61 -4.75 9.82
CA ASP A 56 12.81 -4.01 8.85
C ASP A 56 12.03 -4.97 7.94
N PRO A 57 10.68 -4.90 7.91
CA PRO A 57 9.85 -5.84 7.15
C PRO A 57 10.10 -5.78 5.64
N ASP A 58 10.28 -4.58 5.07
CA ASP A 58 10.49 -4.41 3.63
C ASP A 58 11.79 -5.07 3.18
N LEU A 59 12.84 -4.97 4.01
CA LEU A 59 14.12 -5.63 3.77
C LEU A 59 13.98 -7.16 3.78
N HIS A 60 13.26 -7.71 4.76
CA HIS A 60 13.02 -9.14 4.86
C HIS A 60 12.12 -9.65 3.71
N PHE A 61 11.09 -8.89 3.29
CA PHE A 61 10.30 -9.23 2.11
C PHE A 61 11.14 -9.24 0.85
N ALA A 62 11.98 -8.23 0.62
CA ALA A 62 12.85 -8.16 -0.54
C ALA A 62 13.84 -9.33 -0.58
N LEU A 63 14.47 -9.66 0.55
CA LEU A 63 15.39 -10.80 0.65
C LEU A 63 14.65 -12.13 0.44
N GLY A 64 13.43 -12.29 1.00
CA GLY A 64 12.59 -13.47 0.78
C GLY A 64 12.32 -13.71 -0.70
N ARG A 65 11.89 -12.66 -1.44
CA ARG A 65 11.66 -12.74 -2.89
C ARG A 65 12.93 -13.05 -3.69
N ALA A 66 14.05 -12.45 -3.35
CA ALA A 66 15.33 -12.72 -4.01
C ALA A 66 15.77 -14.18 -3.82
N LEU A 67 15.62 -14.72 -2.61
CA LEU A 67 15.95 -16.12 -2.30
C LEU A 67 14.98 -17.10 -2.98
N GLU A 68 13.71 -16.75 -3.11
CA GLU A 68 12.70 -17.52 -3.85
C GLU A 68 13.11 -17.69 -5.31
N GLN A 69 13.53 -16.61 -5.98
CA GLN A 69 14.01 -16.64 -7.36
C GLN A 69 15.23 -17.58 -7.52
N CYS A 70 16.09 -17.64 -6.52
CA CYS A 70 17.24 -18.56 -6.47
C CYS A 70 16.87 -19.99 -6.05
N GLY A 71 15.59 -20.34 -5.89
CA GLY A 71 15.11 -21.66 -5.47
C GLY A 71 15.39 -22.01 -4.00
N LYS A 72 15.75 -21.03 -3.17
CA LYS A 72 16.05 -21.21 -1.74
C LYS A 72 14.79 -21.08 -0.88
N PHE A 73 13.78 -21.89 -1.16
CA PHE A 73 12.42 -21.74 -0.61
C PHE A 73 12.34 -21.76 0.92
N GLY A 74 13.13 -22.62 1.59
CA GLY A 74 13.14 -22.67 3.05
C GLY A 74 13.66 -21.39 3.69
N ALA A 75 14.73 -20.81 3.15
CA ALA A 75 15.29 -19.54 3.61
C ALA A 75 14.35 -18.37 3.25
N SER A 76 13.76 -18.38 2.06
CA SER A 76 12.75 -17.41 1.62
C SER A 76 11.57 -17.36 2.60
N LEU A 77 10.98 -18.50 2.93
CA LEU A 77 9.86 -18.60 3.88
C LEU A 77 10.22 -18.04 5.27
N ALA A 78 11.41 -18.36 5.78
CA ALA A 78 11.85 -17.83 7.07
C ALA A 78 11.93 -16.30 7.08
N HIS A 79 12.33 -15.68 5.96
CA HIS A 79 12.34 -14.21 5.84
C HIS A 79 10.94 -13.63 5.70
N PHE A 80 10.01 -14.26 4.98
CA PHE A 80 8.61 -13.85 4.92
C PHE A 80 7.93 -13.95 6.30
N ASP A 81 8.19 -15.03 7.05
CA ASP A 81 7.65 -15.17 8.41
C ASP A 81 8.19 -14.08 9.35
N LYS A 82 9.47 -13.74 9.23
CA LYS A 82 10.08 -12.68 10.01
C LYS A 82 9.46 -11.32 9.67
N ALA A 83 9.33 -10.98 8.38
CA ALA A 83 8.72 -9.75 7.92
C ALA A 83 7.27 -9.62 8.43
N ASN A 84 6.45 -10.65 8.23
CA ASN A 84 5.06 -10.66 8.68
C ASN A 84 4.94 -10.55 10.22
N SER A 85 5.83 -11.20 10.96
CA SER A 85 5.81 -11.16 12.42
C SER A 85 6.11 -9.76 12.94
N THR A 86 7.10 -9.08 12.34
CA THR A 86 7.46 -7.70 12.71
C THR A 86 6.37 -6.72 12.29
N ASP A 87 5.83 -6.86 11.10
CA ASP A 87 4.78 -6.00 10.58
C ASP A 87 3.50 -6.07 11.41
N ARG A 88 3.11 -7.28 11.87
CA ARG A 88 1.97 -7.47 12.78
C ARG A 88 2.06 -6.68 14.07
N LEU A 89 3.25 -6.36 14.56
CA LEU A 89 3.43 -5.55 15.77
C LEU A 89 3.11 -4.07 15.51
N ASN A 90 3.22 -3.62 14.26
CA ASN A 90 2.98 -2.24 13.84
C ASN A 90 1.51 -1.96 13.51
N TYR A 91 0.70 -3.00 13.27
CA TYR A 91 -0.71 -2.82 12.97
C TYR A 91 -1.55 -2.67 14.23
N ARG A 92 -2.52 -1.76 14.18
CA ARG A 92 -3.55 -1.69 15.21
C ARG A 92 -4.29 -3.02 15.26
N LYS A 93 -4.38 -3.59 16.46
CA LYS A 93 -5.18 -4.79 16.68
C LYS A 93 -6.63 -4.52 16.27
N TYR A 94 -7.19 -5.39 15.45
CA TYR A 94 -8.61 -5.33 15.12
C TYR A 94 -9.45 -5.53 16.40
N VAL A 95 -10.28 -4.54 16.72
CA VAL A 95 -11.19 -4.56 17.86
C VAL A 95 -12.61 -4.44 17.32
N PRO A 96 -13.38 -5.55 17.22
CA PRO A 96 -14.73 -5.55 16.61
C PRO A 96 -15.65 -4.51 17.21
N THR A 97 -15.68 -4.39 18.52
CA THR A 97 -16.55 -3.44 19.24
C THR A 97 -16.22 -1.96 18.93
N ALA A 98 -14.98 -1.63 18.64
CA ALA A 98 -14.59 -0.28 18.23
C ALA A 98 -15.11 0.04 16.82
N ILE A 99 -15.05 -0.94 15.92
CA ILE A 99 -15.56 -0.81 14.55
C ILE A 99 -17.11 -0.72 14.57
N GLU A 100 -17.78 -1.55 15.36
CA GLU A 100 -19.24 -1.48 15.54
C GLU A 100 -19.67 -0.11 16.06
N ALA A 101 -18.97 0.42 17.07
CA ALA A 101 -19.24 1.75 17.63
C ALA A 101 -19.03 2.88 16.59
N GLU A 102 -18.00 2.76 15.73
CA GLU A 102 -17.77 3.70 14.63
C GLU A 102 -18.91 3.67 13.61
N PHE A 103 -19.37 2.48 13.18
CA PHE A 103 -20.51 2.34 12.28
C PHE A 103 -21.81 2.88 12.89
N ASP A 104 -22.06 2.66 14.16
CA ASP A 104 -23.26 3.19 14.84
C ASP A 104 -23.18 4.73 14.97
N ALA A 105 -22.01 5.28 15.21
CA ALA A 105 -21.79 6.72 15.20
C ALA A 105 -22.01 7.33 13.81
N ILE A 106 -21.54 6.68 12.74
CA ILE A 106 -21.78 7.10 11.36
C ILE A 106 -23.29 7.12 11.08
N LYS A 107 -24.02 6.04 11.35
CA LYS A 107 -25.47 5.96 11.15
C LYS A 107 -26.23 7.03 11.92
N LYS A 108 -25.80 7.33 13.14
CA LYS A 108 -26.43 8.36 13.98
C LYS A 108 -26.21 9.78 13.47
N ASN A 109 -25.06 10.07 12.90
CA ASN A 109 -24.69 11.40 12.44
C ASN A 109 -25.13 11.69 11.00
N PHE A 110 -25.30 10.65 10.18
CA PHE A 110 -25.71 10.74 8.78
C PHE A 110 -27.06 10.06 8.58
N ASP A 111 -28.09 10.60 9.21
CA ASP A 111 -29.48 10.15 9.11
C ASP A 111 -30.21 10.78 7.91
N ASP A 112 -31.49 10.40 7.72
CA ASP A 112 -32.31 10.93 6.63
C ASP A 112 -32.50 12.44 6.70
N GLU A 113 -32.49 13.03 7.89
CA GLU A 113 -32.63 14.46 8.10
C GLU A 113 -31.38 15.20 7.65
N TRP A 114 -30.22 14.68 8.00
CA TRP A 114 -28.91 15.20 7.53
C TRP A 114 -28.85 15.21 6.00
N PHE A 115 -29.25 14.13 5.32
CA PHE A 115 -29.26 14.05 3.86
C PHE A 115 -30.24 15.01 3.21
N LYS A 116 -31.41 15.28 3.82
CA LYS A 116 -32.37 16.27 3.33
C LYS A 116 -31.84 17.70 3.41
N GLN A 117 -31.16 18.02 4.54
CA GLN A 117 -30.62 19.36 4.79
C GLN A 117 -29.38 19.67 3.94
N ASN A 118 -28.59 18.66 3.62
CA ASN A 118 -27.32 18.80 2.90
C ASN A 118 -27.41 18.40 1.41
N ARG A 119 -28.59 18.41 0.84
CA ARG A 119 -28.82 18.12 -0.58
C ARG A 119 -28.16 19.18 -1.45
N LEU A 120 -27.05 18.83 -2.10
CA LEU A 120 -26.35 19.73 -3.01
C LEU A 120 -27.07 19.78 -4.36
N SER A 121 -27.01 20.95 -5.00
CA SER A 121 -27.66 21.25 -6.29
C SER A 121 -26.95 20.57 -7.47
N ASP A 122 -27.63 20.56 -8.60
CA ASP A 122 -27.41 19.95 -9.92
C ASP A 122 -26.04 20.17 -10.62
N SER A 123 -24.92 20.05 -9.95
CA SER A 123 -23.62 19.94 -10.62
C SER A 123 -23.36 18.49 -11.08
N ALA A 124 -22.49 18.33 -12.07
CA ALA A 124 -22.10 17.02 -12.59
C ALA A 124 -21.86 16.02 -11.45
N SER A 125 -22.71 14.98 -11.39
CA SER A 125 -22.68 14.03 -10.28
C SER A 125 -21.48 13.10 -10.41
N PRO A 126 -20.59 13.05 -9.40
CA PRO A 126 -19.52 12.06 -9.40
C PRO A 126 -20.10 10.64 -9.27
N VAL A 127 -19.47 9.69 -9.91
CA VAL A 127 -19.75 8.26 -9.76
C VAL A 127 -18.74 7.67 -8.78
N PHE A 128 -19.22 7.12 -7.67
CA PHE A 128 -18.38 6.45 -6.67
C PHE A 128 -18.39 4.94 -6.88
N ILE A 129 -17.20 4.35 -6.93
CA ILE A 129 -17.03 2.91 -6.98
C ILE A 129 -16.60 2.46 -5.58
N CYS A 130 -17.48 1.77 -4.88
CA CYS A 130 -17.24 1.29 -3.52
C CYS A 130 -17.20 -0.23 -3.51
N GLY A 131 -16.29 -0.80 -2.72
CA GLY A 131 -16.17 -2.24 -2.58
C GLY A 131 -15.12 -2.62 -1.55
N MET A 132 -15.10 -3.90 -1.19
CA MET A 132 -14.04 -4.45 -0.35
C MET A 132 -12.70 -4.47 -1.10
N PHE A 133 -11.62 -4.54 -0.39
CA PHE A 133 -10.29 -4.73 -0.98
C PHE A 133 -10.29 -5.93 -1.93
N ARG A 134 -9.65 -5.78 -3.09
CA ARG A 134 -9.54 -6.82 -4.14
C ARG A 134 -10.87 -7.26 -4.76
N SER A 135 -11.94 -6.48 -4.65
CA SER A 135 -13.26 -6.76 -5.24
C SER A 135 -13.39 -6.40 -6.73
N GLY A 136 -12.33 -5.86 -7.33
CA GLY A 136 -12.32 -5.46 -8.75
C GLY A 136 -12.74 -4.01 -9.00
N SER A 137 -12.75 -3.14 -8.01
CA SER A 137 -13.07 -1.71 -8.15
C SER A 137 -12.26 -1.02 -9.25
N THR A 138 -10.95 -1.29 -9.33
CA THR A 138 -10.07 -0.78 -10.38
C THR A 138 -10.49 -1.27 -11.77
N LEU A 139 -10.92 -2.53 -11.89
CA LEU A 139 -11.40 -3.07 -13.18
C LEU A 139 -12.69 -2.37 -13.62
N VAL A 140 -13.62 -2.14 -12.69
CA VAL A 140 -14.87 -1.39 -12.96
C VAL A 140 -14.54 0.04 -13.39
N GLU A 141 -13.61 0.71 -12.73
CA GLU A 141 -13.14 2.05 -13.13
C GLU A 141 -12.60 2.05 -14.57
N GLN A 142 -11.76 1.08 -14.93
CA GLN A 142 -11.21 0.97 -16.27
C GLN A 142 -12.29 0.71 -17.33
N ILE A 143 -13.29 -0.12 -17.02
CA ILE A 143 -14.43 -0.37 -17.92
C ILE A 143 -15.22 0.93 -18.13
N LEU A 144 -15.52 1.68 -17.07
CA LEU A 144 -16.24 2.95 -17.20
C LEU A 144 -15.40 4.00 -17.94
N ALA A 145 -14.10 4.07 -17.68
CA ALA A 145 -13.18 4.99 -18.34
C ALA A 145 -13.03 4.75 -19.85
N ALA A 146 -13.39 3.56 -20.35
CA ALA A 146 -13.47 3.29 -21.78
C ALA A 146 -14.61 4.06 -22.47
N HIS A 147 -15.58 4.58 -21.74
CA HIS A 147 -16.68 5.38 -22.27
C HIS A 147 -16.37 6.89 -22.16
N SER A 148 -16.58 7.64 -23.23
CA SER A 148 -16.23 9.06 -23.36
C SER A 148 -16.90 10.01 -22.35
N ALA A 149 -17.98 9.57 -21.68
CA ALA A 149 -18.68 10.35 -20.66
C ALA A 149 -18.03 10.27 -19.26
N PHE A 150 -17.04 9.36 -19.06
CA PHE A 150 -16.39 9.16 -17.78
C PHE A 150 -14.92 9.55 -17.83
N THR A 151 -14.50 10.27 -16.81
CA THR A 151 -13.07 10.58 -16.59
C THR A 151 -12.65 9.87 -15.32
N PRO A 152 -11.68 8.93 -15.37
CA PRO A 152 -11.21 8.25 -14.18
C PRO A 152 -10.48 9.23 -13.27
N ALA A 153 -10.74 9.15 -11.98
CA ALA A 153 -10.10 9.99 -10.97
C ALA A 153 -9.03 9.22 -10.17
N GLY A 154 -9.00 7.90 -10.24
CA GLY A 154 -8.14 7.03 -9.46
C GLY A 154 -8.50 7.04 -7.97
N GLU A 155 -7.66 6.43 -7.16
CA GLU A 155 -7.78 6.46 -5.70
C GLU A 155 -7.37 7.84 -5.19
N ARG A 156 -8.32 8.59 -4.65
CA ARG A 156 -8.10 9.93 -4.10
C ARG A 156 -8.26 9.92 -2.59
N GLU A 157 -7.28 10.45 -1.89
CA GLU A 157 -7.34 10.68 -0.45
C GLU A 157 -8.23 11.87 -0.05
N PHE A 158 -9.08 12.32 -0.98
CA PHE A 158 -9.92 13.50 -0.78
C PHE A 158 -10.83 13.36 0.45
N PHE A 159 -11.48 12.21 0.63
CA PHE A 159 -12.36 11.99 1.78
C PHE A 159 -11.59 11.92 3.10
N SER A 160 -10.43 11.29 3.13
CA SER A 160 -9.58 11.27 4.33
C SER A 160 -9.19 12.69 4.75
N ARG A 161 -8.78 13.52 3.79
CA ARG A 161 -8.47 14.93 4.05
C ARG A 161 -9.70 15.74 4.47
N LEU A 162 -10.83 15.55 3.80
CA LEU A 162 -12.08 16.23 4.15
C LEU A 162 -12.52 15.93 5.58
N VAL A 163 -12.44 14.66 5.98
CA VAL A 163 -12.73 14.22 7.35
C VAL A 163 -11.79 14.86 8.37
N GLU A 164 -10.52 15.01 8.03
CA GLU A 164 -9.51 15.60 8.92
C GLU A 164 -9.66 17.11 9.07
N THR A 165 -10.00 17.82 7.99
CA THR A 165 -9.96 19.30 7.94
C THR A 165 -11.31 19.96 8.09
N GLU A 166 -12.37 19.39 7.50
CA GLU A 166 -13.67 20.04 7.36
C GLU A 166 -14.77 19.40 8.22
N LEU A 167 -14.56 18.17 8.70
CA LEU A 167 -15.54 17.45 9.50
C LEU A 167 -14.98 17.10 10.88
N PRO A 168 -14.74 18.11 11.77
CA PRO A 168 -14.10 17.88 13.06
C PRO A 168 -14.89 16.98 14.01
N ASN A 169 -16.21 16.84 13.75
CA ASN A 169 -17.13 15.98 14.52
C ASN A 169 -17.34 14.59 13.88
N TYR A 170 -16.60 14.27 12.82
CA TYR A 170 -16.68 12.93 12.24
C TYR A 170 -16.21 11.91 13.30
N PRO A 171 -16.98 10.83 13.53
CA PRO A 171 -16.60 9.81 14.50
C PRO A 171 -15.27 9.15 14.08
N ARG A 172 -14.31 9.14 14.99
CA ARG A 172 -12.99 8.52 14.82
C ARG A 172 -12.84 7.32 15.72
#